data_633f6e1847349b4459dcf58d25ea950d
#
_entry.id   633f6e1847349b4459dcf58d25ea950d
#
_cell.length_a   1.000
_cell.length_b   1.000
_cell.length_c   1.000
_cell.angle_alpha   90.00
_cell.angle_beta   90.00
_cell.angle_gamma   90.00
#
_symmetry.space_group_name_H-M   'P 1'
#
loop_
_entity.id
_entity.type
_entity.pdbx_description
1 polymer ?
#
loop_
_entity_poly.entity_id
_entity_poly.type
_entity_poly.pdbx_seq_one_letter_code
_entity_poly.pdbx_strand_id
1 'polypeptide(L)'
;DSIVVAPSQTLGDKEYQMLRTSALNIISELGITGGCNVQYALHPDSFEYCVIEVNPRVSRSSALASKATGYPIAKVAAKIALGYTLDEIKNAVTQKTYASFEPMLDYCVVKMPRLPFDKFISAKRTLGTQMKATGEVMSICTNFEGALMKAIRSLEQHVDCLLSYDFSGLTEEELRQELNRVDDMRIWRIAEALRRGISYEDIHAATMIDFWFIDKLAILVEMENSLKAVKAGERELTAELLAEAKRIEFPDNVIARLTG
;
A
#
# COMPACT_ATOMS: atom_id res chain seq x y z
N ASP A 1 -1.21 11.30 1.42
CA ASP A 1 -0.90 10.81 0.06
C ASP A 1 0.10 9.64 0.12
N SER A 2 -0.24 8.56 0.85
CA SER A 2 0.66 7.42 1.04
C SER A 2 0.12 6.17 0.35
N ILE A 3 1.03 5.28 -0.06
CA ILE A 3 0.70 3.89 -0.36
C ILE A 3 0.40 3.21 0.99
N VAL A 4 -0.70 2.48 1.07
CA VAL A 4 -1.16 1.84 2.30
C VAL A 4 -1.44 0.37 2.04
N VAL A 5 -1.08 -0.48 2.99
CA VAL A 5 -1.37 -1.91 2.96
C VAL A 5 -2.29 -2.30 4.12
N ALA A 6 -3.21 -3.20 3.88
CA ALA A 6 -4.03 -3.86 4.88
C ALA A 6 -4.10 -5.39 4.60
N PRO A 7 -4.01 -6.24 5.63
CA PRO A 7 -3.75 -5.93 7.03
C PRO A 7 -2.36 -5.33 7.23
N SER A 8 -2.08 -4.78 8.42
CA SER A 8 -0.74 -4.30 8.77
C SER A 8 0.30 -5.42 8.65
N GLN A 9 1.43 -5.14 7.98
CA GLN A 9 2.46 -6.13 7.67
C GLN A 9 3.68 -6.04 8.61
N THR A 10 3.86 -4.90 9.25
CA THR A 10 5.05 -4.61 10.06
C THR A 10 4.76 -4.44 11.55
N LEU A 11 3.52 -4.61 11.98
CA LEU A 11 3.14 -4.60 13.39
C LEU A 11 3.07 -6.02 13.96
N GLY A 12 3.70 -6.23 15.10
CA GLY A 12 3.46 -7.41 15.94
C GLY A 12 2.12 -7.29 16.69
N ASP A 13 1.66 -8.42 17.28
CA ASP A 13 0.39 -8.43 17.99
C ASP A 13 0.36 -7.45 19.18
N LYS A 14 1.46 -7.31 19.92
CA LYS A 14 1.53 -6.38 21.06
C LYS A 14 1.35 -4.92 20.62
N GLU A 15 2.01 -4.50 19.55
CA GLU A 15 1.89 -3.14 19.00
C GLU A 15 0.48 -2.90 18.49
N TYR A 16 -0.08 -3.87 17.77
CA TYR A 16 -1.44 -3.77 17.26
C TYR A 16 -2.46 -3.61 18.39
N GLN A 17 -2.40 -4.46 19.43
CA GLN A 17 -3.31 -4.40 20.56
C GLN A 17 -3.15 -3.11 21.38
N MET A 18 -1.92 -2.62 21.52
CA MET A 18 -1.63 -1.35 22.19
C MET A 18 -2.31 -0.18 21.46
N LEU A 19 -2.12 -0.07 20.14
CA LEU A 19 -2.71 0.99 19.32
C LEU A 19 -4.25 0.86 19.27
N ARG A 20 -4.77 -0.36 19.19
CA ARG A 20 -6.20 -0.65 19.25
C ARG A 20 -6.80 -0.17 20.59
N THR A 21 -6.18 -0.52 21.72
CA THR A 21 -6.63 -0.09 23.05
C THR A 21 -6.59 1.43 23.17
N SER A 22 -5.50 2.06 22.70
CA SER A 22 -5.39 3.52 22.68
C SER A 22 -6.52 4.16 21.86
N ALA A 23 -6.86 3.62 20.69
CA ALA A 23 -7.95 4.13 19.87
C ALA A 23 -9.30 4.04 20.59
N LEU A 24 -9.60 2.90 21.24
CA LEU A 24 -10.82 2.71 22.00
C LEU A 24 -10.93 3.71 23.17
N ASN A 25 -9.84 3.93 23.91
CA ASN A 25 -9.79 4.89 25.00
C ASN A 25 -10.04 6.32 24.51
N ILE A 26 -9.35 6.74 23.43
CA ILE A 26 -9.53 8.08 22.84
C ILE A 26 -10.98 8.30 22.43
N ILE A 27 -11.58 7.35 21.73
CA ILE A 27 -12.96 7.48 21.24
C ILE A 27 -13.96 7.51 22.38
N SER A 28 -13.74 6.71 23.43
CA SER A 28 -14.57 6.70 24.65
C SER A 28 -14.49 8.02 25.40
N GLU A 29 -13.29 8.54 25.64
CA GLU A 29 -13.08 9.82 26.34
C GLU A 29 -13.67 11.03 25.58
N LEU A 30 -13.60 10.99 24.25
CA LEU A 30 -14.17 12.04 23.40
C LEU A 30 -15.69 11.89 23.23
N GLY A 31 -16.31 10.82 23.73
CA GLY A 31 -17.74 10.56 23.59
C GLY A 31 -18.19 10.41 22.13
N ILE A 32 -17.32 9.92 21.24
CA ILE A 32 -17.62 9.79 19.82
C ILE A 32 -18.49 8.56 19.60
N THR A 33 -19.66 8.76 19.01
CA THR A 33 -20.56 7.70 18.56
C THR A 33 -20.58 7.62 17.05
N GLY A 34 -20.32 6.44 16.50
CA GLY A 34 -20.32 6.23 15.04
C GLY A 34 -18.93 5.95 14.47
N GLY A 35 -18.74 6.24 13.18
CA GLY A 35 -17.49 5.98 12.50
C GLY A 35 -16.41 7.00 12.80
N CYS A 36 -15.19 6.54 13.05
CA CYS A 36 -14.03 7.39 13.25
C CYS A 36 -12.76 6.77 12.64
N ASN A 37 -11.72 7.58 12.53
CA ASN A 37 -10.39 7.19 12.12
C ASN A 37 -9.37 7.78 13.08
N VAL A 38 -8.45 6.96 13.58
CA VAL A 38 -7.31 7.40 14.40
C VAL A 38 -6.03 7.06 13.66
N GLN A 39 -5.14 8.04 13.51
CA GLN A 39 -3.84 7.86 12.88
C GLN A 39 -2.73 7.96 13.91
N TYR A 40 -1.81 7.02 13.84
CA TYR A 40 -0.66 6.92 14.74
C TYR A 40 0.65 6.95 13.95
N ALA A 41 1.71 7.42 14.61
CA ALA A 41 3.08 7.10 14.27
C ALA A 41 3.66 6.25 15.40
N LEU A 42 4.14 5.08 15.06
CA LEU A 42 4.81 4.15 15.98
C LEU A 42 6.31 4.19 15.72
N HIS A 43 7.10 4.24 16.79
CA HIS A 43 8.55 4.13 16.69
C HIS A 43 8.94 2.72 16.21
N PRO A 44 9.88 2.57 15.26
CA PRO A 44 10.20 1.27 14.68
C PRO A 44 10.82 0.28 15.66
N ASP A 45 11.55 0.76 16.67
CA ASP A 45 12.33 -0.06 17.60
C ASP A 45 11.82 -0.02 19.05
N SER A 46 10.66 0.60 19.28
CA SER A 46 10.08 0.70 20.63
C SER A 46 8.55 0.73 20.59
N PHE A 47 7.91 0.66 21.77
CA PHE A 47 6.47 0.84 21.88
C PHE A 47 6.04 2.31 22.00
N GLU A 48 6.94 3.26 21.79
CA GLU A 48 6.60 4.68 21.79
C GLU A 48 5.80 5.02 20.54
N TYR A 49 4.69 5.73 20.73
CA TYR A 49 3.85 6.18 19.64
C TYR A 49 3.30 7.58 19.88
N CYS A 50 2.91 8.24 18.85
CA CYS A 50 2.14 9.48 18.94
C CYS A 50 0.87 9.40 18.11
N VAL A 51 -0.15 10.11 18.56
CA VAL A 51 -1.39 10.32 17.82
C VAL A 51 -1.15 11.47 16.84
N ILE A 52 -1.30 11.19 15.54
CA ILE A 52 -1.17 12.21 14.49
C ILE A 52 -2.48 13.00 14.41
N GLU A 53 -3.60 12.28 14.24
CA GLU A 53 -4.93 12.91 14.19
C GLU A 53 -6.04 11.90 14.53
N VAL A 54 -7.18 12.47 14.97
CA VAL A 54 -8.44 11.74 15.16
C VAL A 54 -9.50 12.41 14.30
N ASN A 55 -10.14 11.65 13.43
CA ASN A 55 -11.22 12.11 12.56
C ASN A 55 -12.55 11.47 12.99
N PRO A 56 -13.40 12.15 13.77
CA PRO A 56 -14.66 11.60 14.28
C PRO A 56 -15.77 11.66 13.22
N ARG A 57 -15.53 11.08 12.07
CA ARG A 57 -16.44 11.07 10.94
C ARG A 57 -16.18 9.91 10.00
N VAL A 58 -17.19 9.49 9.26
CA VAL A 58 -17.01 8.63 8.09
C VAL A 58 -16.43 9.47 6.95
N SER A 59 -15.44 8.93 6.26
CA SER A 59 -14.69 9.61 5.21
C SER A 59 -14.47 8.70 3.99
N ARG A 60 -13.79 9.21 2.97
CA ARG A 60 -13.39 8.41 1.81
C ARG A 60 -12.52 7.20 2.21
N SER A 61 -11.63 7.36 3.17
CA SER A 61 -10.84 6.24 3.70
C SER A 61 -11.71 5.17 4.37
N SER A 62 -12.81 5.56 5.02
CA SER A 62 -13.79 4.61 5.58
C SER A 62 -14.50 3.80 4.49
N ALA A 63 -14.78 4.41 3.33
CA ALA A 63 -15.35 3.68 2.20
C ALA A 63 -14.38 2.63 1.64
N LEU A 64 -13.09 2.95 1.54
CA LEU A 64 -12.06 1.99 1.15
C LEU A 64 -11.88 0.89 2.20
N ALA A 65 -11.86 1.25 3.48
CA ALA A 65 -11.82 0.27 4.58
C ALA A 65 -13.03 -0.67 4.53
N SER A 66 -14.22 -0.15 4.24
CA SER A 66 -15.43 -0.97 4.08
C SER A 66 -15.31 -1.98 2.93
N LYS A 67 -14.76 -1.55 1.79
CA LYS A 67 -14.50 -2.45 0.65
C LYS A 67 -13.42 -3.48 0.98
N ALA A 68 -12.34 -3.05 1.64
CA ALA A 68 -11.22 -3.91 2.00
C ALA A 68 -11.63 -5.02 2.98
N THR A 69 -12.48 -4.70 3.94
CA THR A 69 -12.81 -5.58 5.07
C THR A 69 -14.16 -6.28 4.95
N GLY A 70 -15.01 -5.84 4.02
CA GLY A 70 -16.41 -6.30 3.98
C GLY A 70 -17.26 -5.78 5.15
N TYR A 71 -16.73 -4.85 5.97
CA TYR A 71 -17.45 -4.25 7.08
C TYR A 71 -18.09 -2.92 6.65
N PRO A 72 -19.44 -2.82 6.62
CA PRO A 72 -20.13 -1.66 6.04
C PRO A 72 -20.19 -0.48 7.02
N ILE A 73 -19.07 0.22 7.22
CA ILE A 73 -18.86 1.26 8.23
C ILE A 73 -19.97 2.33 8.18
N ALA A 74 -20.29 2.86 7.01
CA ALA A 74 -21.29 3.93 6.89
C ALA A 74 -22.70 3.45 7.29
N LYS A 75 -23.08 2.22 6.94
CA LYS A 75 -24.36 1.64 7.31
C LYS A 75 -24.46 1.35 8.80
N VAL A 76 -23.38 0.88 9.40
CA VAL A 76 -23.28 0.67 10.85
C VAL A 76 -23.35 2.00 11.58
N ALA A 77 -22.58 3.01 11.15
CA ALA A 77 -22.61 4.36 11.74
C ALA A 77 -24.02 4.99 11.70
N ALA A 78 -24.74 4.82 10.58
CA ALA A 78 -26.13 5.30 10.47
C ALA A 78 -27.06 4.63 11.49
N LYS A 79 -26.90 3.31 11.72
CA LYS A 79 -27.71 2.59 12.72
C LYS A 79 -27.37 2.99 14.15
N ILE A 80 -26.08 3.21 14.45
CA ILE A 80 -25.65 3.75 15.75
C ILE A 80 -26.29 5.11 16.00
N ALA A 81 -26.36 5.98 15.00
CA ALA A 81 -27.02 7.28 15.09
C ALA A 81 -28.53 7.17 15.39
N LEU A 82 -29.15 6.04 15.07
CA LEU A 82 -30.56 5.73 15.42
C LEU A 82 -30.70 5.06 16.82
N GLY A 83 -29.60 4.87 17.54
CA GLY A 83 -29.59 4.33 18.90
C GLY A 83 -29.33 2.83 19.01
N TYR A 84 -29.04 2.12 17.91
CA TYR A 84 -28.67 0.70 17.97
C TYR A 84 -27.26 0.50 18.50
N THR A 85 -27.04 -0.56 19.26
CA THR A 85 -25.72 -1.02 19.71
C THR A 85 -25.08 -1.97 18.69
N LEU A 86 -23.75 -2.18 18.79
CA LEU A 86 -23.01 -3.01 17.82
C LEU A 86 -23.44 -4.48 17.83
N ASP A 87 -23.91 -5.00 18.95
CA ASP A 87 -24.41 -6.36 19.10
C ASP A 87 -25.84 -6.56 18.56
N GLU A 88 -26.60 -5.47 18.39
CA GLU A 88 -27.92 -5.49 17.77
C GLU A 88 -27.86 -5.35 16.24
N ILE A 89 -26.76 -4.79 15.72
CA ILE A 89 -26.61 -4.52 14.29
C ILE A 89 -26.04 -5.75 13.58
N LYS A 90 -26.83 -6.42 12.75
CA LYS A 90 -26.32 -7.45 11.85
C LYS A 90 -25.47 -6.84 10.73
N ASN A 91 -24.32 -7.47 10.44
CA ASN A 91 -23.50 -7.11 9.31
C ASN A 91 -24.26 -7.42 8.00
N ALA A 92 -24.55 -6.39 7.21
CA ALA A 92 -25.35 -6.50 6.00
C ALA A 92 -24.63 -7.25 4.86
N VAL A 93 -23.32 -7.42 4.93
CA VAL A 93 -22.51 -8.14 3.94
C VAL A 93 -22.49 -9.63 4.25
N THR A 94 -22.12 -9.99 5.49
CA THR A 94 -22.03 -11.40 5.89
C THR A 94 -23.38 -12.03 6.22
N GLN A 95 -24.34 -11.23 6.66
CA GLN A 95 -25.68 -11.61 7.15
C GLN A 95 -25.68 -12.62 8.32
N LYS A 96 -24.51 -13.05 8.77
CA LYS A 96 -24.31 -14.06 9.84
C LYS A 96 -23.69 -13.46 11.09
N THR A 97 -22.81 -12.45 10.95
CA THR A 97 -22.12 -11.80 12.05
C THR A 97 -22.79 -10.49 12.43
N TYR A 98 -22.43 -10.00 13.63
CA TYR A 98 -22.86 -8.69 14.12
C TYR A 98 -21.77 -7.64 13.97
N ALA A 99 -22.13 -6.37 14.10
CA ALA A 99 -21.18 -5.27 13.95
C ALA A 99 -20.11 -5.21 15.06
N SER A 100 -20.32 -5.93 16.16
CA SER A 100 -19.33 -6.13 17.22
C SER A 100 -18.16 -7.05 16.83
N PHE A 101 -18.28 -7.84 15.74
CA PHE A 101 -17.22 -8.69 15.24
C PHE A 101 -16.25 -7.89 14.39
N GLU A 102 -14.97 -7.87 14.78
CA GLU A 102 -13.92 -7.24 14.02
C GLU A 102 -13.59 -8.07 12.78
N PRO A 103 -13.41 -7.42 11.61
CA PRO A 103 -13.06 -8.13 10.38
C PRO A 103 -11.62 -8.65 10.46
N MET A 104 -11.40 -9.85 9.93
CA MET A 104 -10.07 -10.43 9.74
C MET A 104 -9.84 -10.66 8.23
N LEU A 105 -8.65 -10.34 7.75
CA LEU A 105 -8.29 -10.46 6.34
C LEU A 105 -7.28 -11.60 6.15
N ASP A 106 -7.56 -12.48 5.21
CA ASP A 106 -6.68 -13.53 4.71
C ASP A 106 -6.12 -13.22 3.30
N TYR A 107 -6.26 -11.96 2.88
CA TYR A 107 -5.75 -11.41 1.62
C TYR A 107 -5.09 -10.04 1.88
N CYS A 108 -4.31 -9.59 0.91
CA CYS A 108 -3.60 -8.31 0.99
C CYS A 108 -4.33 -7.26 0.15
N VAL A 109 -4.55 -6.09 0.74
CA VAL A 109 -5.13 -4.91 0.08
C VAL A 109 -4.09 -3.82 0.00
N VAL A 110 -3.85 -3.27 -1.18
CA VAL A 110 -3.01 -2.09 -1.37
C VAL A 110 -3.85 -0.93 -1.88
N LYS A 111 -3.74 0.21 -1.20
CA LYS A 111 -4.25 1.50 -1.66
C LYS A 111 -3.09 2.32 -2.20
N MET A 112 -3.25 2.90 -3.38
CA MET A 112 -2.24 3.77 -3.98
C MET A 112 -2.88 5.12 -4.38
N PRO A 113 -2.26 6.27 -4.04
CA PRO A 113 -2.79 7.57 -4.39
C PRO A 113 -2.61 7.86 -5.88
N ARG A 114 -3.60 8.50 -6.50
CA ARG A 114 -3.50 9.07 -7.85
C ARG A 114 -2.97 10.50 -7.74
N LEU A 115 -1.71 10.68 -8.09
CA LEU A 115 -1.03 11.98 -8.09
C LEU A 115 -1.05 12.54 -9.52
N PRO A 116 -1.80 13.61 -9.81
CA PRO A 116 -2.11 14.04 -11.18
C PRO A 116 -1.05 14.96 -11.79
N PHE A 117 0.23 14.72 -11.53
CA PHE A 117 1.33 15.53 -12.06
C PHE A 117 1.55 15.40 -13.57
N ASP A 118 0.96 14.38 -14.18
CA ASP A 118 0.83 14.23 -15.61
C ASP A 118 -0.10 15.28 -16.25
N LYS A 119 -1.10 15.75 -15.50
CA LYS A 119 -2.06 16.80 -15.92
C LYS A 119 -1.61 18.19 -15.47
N PHE A 120 -1.00 18.29 -14.29
CA PHE A 120 -0.55 19.57 -13.70
C PHE A 120 0.97 19.68 -13.75
N ILE A 121 1.51 19.88 -14.97
CA ILE A 121 2.96 19.83 -15.26
C ILE A 121 3.75 20.89 -14.45
N SER A 122 3.15 22.06 -14.19
CA SER A 122 3.78 23.14 -13.42
C SER A 122 3.69 22.95 -11.90
N ALA A 123 2.97 21.92 -11.43
CA ALA A 123 2.81 21.69 -9.99
C ALA A 123 4.10 21.14 -9.37
N LYS A 124 4.41 21.61 -8.16
CA LYS A 124 5.54 21.10 -7.40
C LYS A 124 5.27 19.64 -6.99
N ARG A 125 6.10 18.71 -7.44
CA ARG A 125 5.92 17.26 -7.24
C ARG A 125 6.27 16.78 -5.82
N THR A 126 7.05 17.55 -5.05
CA THR A 126 7.43 17.17 -3.69
C THR A 126 6.20 16.98 -2.81
N LEU A 127 6.10 15.82 -2.18
CA LEU A 127 5.05 15.48 -1.22
C LEU A 127 5.42 15.97 0.18
N GLY A 128 4.43 16.26 1.00
CA GLY A 128 4.58 16.74 2.35
C GLY A 128 3.25 16.68 3.11
N THR A 129 3.01 17.61 4.03
CA THR A 129 1.78 17.66 4.83
C THR A 129 0.53 18.05 4.04
N GLN A 130 0.70 18.72 2.90
CA GLN A 130 -0.42 19.10 2.03
C GLN A 130 -0.81 17.93 1.13
N MET A 131 -2.09 17.60 1.08
CA MET A 131 -2.62 16.59 0.16
C MET A 131 -2.58 17.07 -1.29
N LYS A 132 -2.05 16.23 -2.20
CA LYS A 132 -1.94 16.47 -3.64
C LYS A 132 -2.65 15.42 -4.50
N ALA A 133 -3.00 14.28 -3.90
CA ALA A 133 -3.76 13.26 -4.58
C ALA A 133 -5.18 13.71 -4.91
N THR A 134 -5.63 13.47 -6.14
CA THR A 134 -6.99 13.74 -6.59
C THR A 134 -7.91 12.53 -6.50
N GLY A 135 -7.34 11.36 -6.29
CA GLY A 135 -8.04 10.09 -6.16
C GLY A 135 -7.12 9.03 -5.57
N GLU A 136 -7.66 7.85 -5.45
CA GLU A 136 -6.93 6.68 -4.97
C GLU A 136 -7.51 5.41 -5.59
N VAL A 137 -6.66 4.44 -5.85
CA VAL A 137 -7.04 3.10 -6.30
C VAL A 137 -6.84 2.12 -5.16
N MET A 138 -7.61 1.04 -5.19
CA MET A 138 -7.48 -0.07 -4.25
C MET A 138 -7.42 -1.37 -5.03
N SER A 139 -6.49 -2.23 -4.68
CA SER A 139 -6.31 -3.55 -5.25
C SER A 139 -6.31 -4.62 -4.17
N ILE A 140 -6.68 -5.83 -4.55
CA ILE A 140 -6.72 -7.00 -3.66
C ILE A 140 -5.97 -8.15 -4.35
N CYS A 141 -5.10 -8.82 -3.59
CA CYS A 141 -4.39 -10.02 -4.01
C CYS A 141 -4.09 -10.92 -2.81
N THR A 142 -3.60 -12.11 -3.06
CA THR A 142 -3.16 -13.04 -2.00
C THR A 142 -1.81 -12.65 -1.37
N ASN A 143 -1.06 -11.75 -2.02
CA ASN A 143 0.24 -11.24 -1.57
C ASN A 143 0.37 -9.75 -1.85
N PHE A 144 1.33 -9.10 -1.19
CA PHE A 144 1.56 -7.66 -1.32
C PHE A 144 2.08 -7.28 -2.71
N GLU A 145 3.01 -8.06 -3.25
CA GLU A 145 3.64 -7.81 -4.55
C GLU A 145 2.58 -7.74 -5.66
N GLY A 146 1.69 -8.72 -5.69
CA GLY A 146 0.59 -8.75 -6.65
C GLY A 146 -0.43 -7.65 -6.43
N ALA A 147 -0.77 -7.33 -5.17
CA ALA A 147 -1.65 -6.22 -4.85
C ALA A 147 -1.04 -4.89 -5.32
N LEU A 148 0.27 -4.67 -5.09
CA LEU A 148 0.97 -3.48 -5.54
C LEU A 148 0.99 -3.36 -7.07
N MET A 149 1.31 -4.45 -7.78
CA MET A 149 1.31 -4.48 -9.25
C MET A 149 -0.08 -4.19 -9.84
N LYS A 150 -1.15 -4.72 -9.23
CA LYS A 150 -2.53 -4.38 -9.61
C LYS A 150 -2.84 -2.90 -9.37
N ALA A 151 -2.42 -2.35 -8.22
CA ALA A 151 -2.62 -0.94 -7.90
C ALA A 151 -1.93 -0.03 -8.92
N ILE A 152 -0.68 -0.32 -9.29
CA ILE A 152 0.08 0.42 -10.31
C ILE A 152 -0.69 0.48 -11.62
N ARG A 153 -1.15 -0.67 -12.13
CA ARG A 153 -1.94 -0.74 -13.39
C ARG A 153 -3.25 0.04 -13.34
N SER A 154 -3.83 0.18 -12.14
CA SER A 154 -5.11 0.86 -11.94
C SER A 154 -5.01 2.37 -11.81
N LEU A 155 -3.80 2.95 -11.84
CA LEU A 155 -3.59 4.40 -11.68
C LEU A 155 -4.05 5.25 -12.88
N GLU A 156 -4.36 4.64 -14.02
CA GLU A 156 -4.71 5.36 -15.27
C GLU A 156 -3.63 6.36 -15.72
N GLN A 157 -2.37 5.95 -15.55
CA GLN A 157 -1.18 6.75 -15.91
C GLN A 157 -0.35 6.09 -17.02
N HIS A 158 -0.92 5.09 -17.71
CA HIS A 158 -0.22 4.30 -18.74
C HIS A 158 1.02 3.58 -18.20
N VAL A 159 1.00 3.20 -16.93
CA VAL A 159 2.03 2.42 -16.26
C VAL A 159 1.52 1.00 -16.02
N ASP A 160 2.33 0.01 -16.31
CA ASP A 160 1.94 -1.41 -16.20
C ASP A 160 2.81 -2.19 -15.19
N CYS A 161 3.97 -1.66 -14.82
CA CYS A 161 4.90 -2.29 -13.87
C CYS A 161 5.95 -1.29 -13.35
N LEU A 162 6.89 -1.77 -12.54
CA LEU A 162 8.00 -0.96 -12.01
C LEU A 162 9.06 -0.60 -13.07
N LEU A 163 8.96 -1.12 -14.30
CA LEU A 163 9.81 -0.77 -15.44
C LEU A 163 9.22 0.33 -16.34
N SER A 164 8.09 0.92 -15.97
CA SER A 164 7.37 1.88 -16.83
C SER A 164 8.09 3.23 -16.99
N TYR A 165 9.07 3.51 -16.15
CA TYR A 165 9.91 4.71 -16.24
C TYR A 165 11.37 4.35 -16.44
N ASP A 166 12.05 5.14 -17.28
CA ASP A 166 13.46 4.97 -17.61
C ASP A 166 14.33 5.90 -16.75
N PHE A 167 15.28 5.32 -16.05
CA PHE A 167 16.29 6.01 -15.24
C PHE A 167 17.71 5.74 -15.74
N SER A 168 17.88 5.16 -16.95
CA SER A 168 19.20 4.81 -17.50
C SER A 168 20.14 6.00 -17.66
N GLY A 169 19.57 7.21 -17.81
CA GLY A 169 20.35 8.45 -17.91
C GLY A 169 20.94 8.94 -16.58
N LEU A 170 20.56 8.37 -15.42
CA LEU A 170 21.12 8.73 -14.13
C LEU A 170 22.36 7.89 -13.82
N THR A 171 23.42 8.53 -13.36
CA THR A 171 24.53 7.83 -12.71
C THR A 171 24.08 7.20 -11.40
N GLU A 172 24.88 6.29 -10.83
CA GLU A 172 24.55 5.69 -9.54
C GLU A 172 24.50 6.74 -8.42
N GLU A 173 25.44 7.70 -8.45
CA GLU A 173 25.48 8.79 -7.46
C GLU A 173 24.24 9.68 -7.54
N GLU A 174 23.82 10.05 -8.76
CA GLU A 174 22.60 10.82 -8.95
C GLU A 174 21.36 10.05 -8.50
N LEU A 175 21.30 8.74 -8.76
CA LEU A 175 20.19 7.90 -8.31
C LEU A 175 20.13 7.84 -6.76
N ARG A 176 21.29 7.71 -6.09
CA ARG A 176 21.38 7.76 -4.61
C ARG A 176 20.88 9.09 -4.05
N GLN A 177 21.20 10.20 -4.69
CA GLN A 177 20.69 11.52 -4.30
C GLN A 177 19.16 11.62 -4.53
N GLU A 178 18.68 11.12 -5.66
CA GLU A 178 17.26 11.11 -6.01
C GLU A 178 16.39 10.23 -5.08
N LEU A 179 16.94 9.23 -4.40
CA LEU A 179 16.22 8.44 -3.40
C LEU A 179 15.72 9.28 -2.22
N ASN A 180 16.41 10.39 -1.89
CA ASN A 180 15.99 11.30 -0.82
C ASN A 180 14.76 12.14 -1.20
N ARG A 181 14.40 12.21 -2.48
CA ARG A 181 13.23 12.98 -2.92
C ARG A 181 11.94 12.26 -2.60
N VAL A 182 11.07 12.95 -1.87
CA VAL A 182 9.74 12.46 -1.53
C VAL A 182 8.75 12.99 -2.58
N ASP A 183 8.50 12.21 -3.62
CA ASP A 183 7.58 12.54 -4.70
C ASP A 183 6.89 11.28 -5.27
N ASP A 184 6.10 11.45 -6.31
CA ASP A 184 5.35 10.38 -6.96
C ASP A 184 6.22 9.35 -7.70
N MET A 185 7.50 9.67 -7.97
CA MET A 185 8.42 8.76 -8.67
C MET A 185 9.25 7.87 -7.73
N ARG A 186 9.10 8.06 -6.42
CA ARG A 186 9.97 7.42 -5.42
C ARG A 186 10.00 5.90 -5.52
N ILE A 187 8.85 5.25 -5.68
CA ILE A 187 8.78 3.79 -5.76
C ILE A 187 9.54 3.22 -6.97
N TRP A 188 9.49 3.90 -8.12
CA TRP A 188 10.21 3.47 -9.33
C TRP A 188 11.72 3.69 -9.20
N ARG A 189 12.16 4.77 -8.51
CA ARG A 189 13.58 4.97 -8.19
C ARG A 189 14.12 3.91 -7.24
N ILE A 190 13.33 3.49 -6.25
CA ILE A 190 13.72 2.37 -5.36
C ILE A 190 13.87 1.09 -6.17
N ALA A 191 12.94 0.77 -7.06
CA ALA A 191 13.05 -0.40 -7.92
C ALA A 191 14.29 -0.33 -8.83
N GLU A 192 14.63 0.84 -9.36
CA GLU A 192 15.86 1.04 -10.14
C GLU A 192 17.13 0.89 -9.28
N ALA A 193 17.12 1.40 -8.06
CA ALA A 193 18.22 1.24 -7.12
C ALA A 193 18.48 -0.24 -6.83
N LEU A 194 17.44 -1.02 -6.61
CA LEU A 194 17.52 -2.48 -6.43
C LEU A 194 18.08 -3.19 -7.69
N ARG A 195 17.66 -2.78 -8.90
CA ARG A 195 18.20 -3.33 -10.16
C ARG A 195 19.71 -3.08 -10.31
N ARG A 196 20.20 -1.95 -9.81
CA ARG A 196 21.63 -1.60 -9.83
C ARG A 196 22.42 -2.18 -8.65
N GLY A 197 21.78 -2.94 -7.76
CA GLY A 197 22.43 -3.59 -6.63
C GLY A 197 22.76 -2.64 -5.47
N ILE A 198 22.09 -1.49 -5.37
CA ILE A 198 22.19 -0.64 -4.18
C ILE A 198 21.62 -1.41 -3.00
N SER A 199 22.35 -1.40 -1.87
CA SER A 199 22.00 -2.20 -0.69
C SER A 199 20.67 -1.76 -0.04
N TYR A 200 20.03 -2.68 0.66
CA TYR A 200 18.81 -2.38 1.40
C TYR A 200 19.06 -1.31 2.48
N GLU A 201 20.24 -1.36 3.11
CA GLU A 201 20.67 -0.41 4.13
C GLU A 201 20.78 1.00 3.56
N ASP A 202 21.37 1.17 2.38
CA ASP A 202 21.51 2.46 1.71
C ASP A 202 20.12 3.01 1.28
N ILE A 203 19.26 2.15 0.75
CA ILE A 203 17.89 2.52 0.37
C ILE A 203 17.09 2.92 1.61
N HIS A 204 17.18 2.13 2.69
CA HIS A 204 16.53 2.44 3.95
C HIS A 204 17.02 3.77 4.53
N ALA A 205 18.33 3.96 4.60
CA ALA A 205 18.94 5.20 5.12
C ALA A 205 18.50 6.46 4.36
N ALA A 206 18.33 6.35 3.03
CA ALA A 206 17.89 7.48 2.20
C ALA A 206 16.37 7.71 2.26
N THR A 207 15.58 6.67 2.50
CA THR A 207 14.12 6.74 2.35
C THR A 207 13.35 6.64 3.66
N MET A 208 13.95 6.06 4.69
CA MET A 208 13.34 5.63 5.95
C MET A 208 12.17 4.65 5.75
N ILE A 209 12.12 3.96 4.60
CA ILE A 209 11.13 2.93 4.32
C ILE A 209 11.60 1.63 4.99
N ASP A 210 10.69 0.96 5.68
CA ASP A 210 10.95 -0.30 6.36
C ASP A 210 11.51 -1.37 5.41
N PHE A 211 12.48 -2.15 5.89
CA PHE A 211 13.14 -3.23 5.13
C PHE A 211 12.17 -4.22 4.53
N TRP A 212 11.05 -4.48 5.20
CA TRP A 212 10.03 -5.38 4.68
C TRP A 212 9.49 -4.92 3.32
N PHE A 213 9.23 -3.62 3.15
CA PHE A 213 8.75 -3.08 1.87
C PHE A 213 9.84 -3.09 0.80
N ILE A 214 11.10 -2.83 1.18
CA ILE A 214 12.24 -2.89 0.26
C ILE A 214 12.40 -4.33 -0.26
N ASP A 215 12.32 -5.32 0.63
CA ASP A 215 12.36 -6.74 0.28
C ASP A 215 11.25 -7.13 -0.71
N LYS A 216 10.01 -6.65 -0.48
CA LYS A 216 8.89 -6.89 -1.39
C LYS A 216 9.09 -6.31 -2.78
N LEU A 217 9.73 -5.15 -2.87
CA LEU A 217 10.12 -4.57 -4.17
C LEU A 217 11.26 -5.36 -4.82
N ALA A 218 12.21 -5.87 -4.04
CA ALA A 218 13.29 -6.70 -4.54
C ALA A 218 12.77 -8.01 -5.18
N ILE A 219 11.77 -8.67 -4.60
CA ILE A 219 11.11 -9.85 -5.19
C ILE A 219 10.57 -9.54 -6.59
N LEU A 220 9.98 -8.35 -6.80
CA LEU A 220 9.50 -7.94 -8.12
C LEU A 220 10.67 -7.72 -9.10
N VAL A 221 11.77 -7.11 -8.63
CA VAL A 221 12.98 -6.90 -9.45
C VAL A 221 13.68 -8.23 -9.80
N GLU A 222 13.73 -9.17 -8.88
CA GLU A 222 14.26 -10.51 -9.12
C GLU A 222 13.46 -11.28 -10.18
N MET A 223 12.14 -11.16 -10.15
CA MET A 223 11.27 -11.71 -11.19
C MET A 223 11.52 -11.04 -12.55
N GLU A 224 11.67 -9.71 -12.59
CA GLU A 224 12.07 -9.02 -13.82
C GLU A 224 13.37 -9.56 -14.40
N ASN A 225 14.40 -9.78 -13.55
CA ASN A 225 15.68 -10.33 -13.96
C ASN A 225 15.56 -11.78 -14.46
N SER A 226 14.73 -12.58 -13.78
CA SER A 226 14.44 -13.96 -14.20
C SER A 226 13.78 -14.03 -15.58
N LEU A 227 12.84 -13.11 -15.86
CA LEU A 227 12.21 -13.03 -17.18
C LEU A 227 13.15 -12.49 -18.25
N LYS A 228 14.00 -11.50 -17.93
CA LYS A 228 15.05 -11.00 -18.85
C LYS A 228 16.09 -12.06 -19.22
N ALA A 229 16.45 -12.94 -18.27
CA ALA A 229 17.36 -14.05 -18.52
C ALA A 229 16.82 -15.05 -19.56
N VAL A 230 15.49 -15.18 -19.69
CA VAL A 230 14.86 -15.95 -20.77
C VAL A 230 15.18 -15.35 -22.14
N LYS A 231 15.03 -14.01 -22.28
CA LYS A 231 15.36 -13.31 -23.52
C LYS A 231 16.84 -13.40 -23.87
N ALA A 232 17.72 -13.42 -22.88
CA ALA A 232 19.16 -13.58 -23.07
C ALA A 232 19.56 -15.01 -23.44
N GLY A 233 18.65 -15.99 -23.38
CA GLY A 233 18.94 -17.41 -23.61
C GLY A 233 19.67 -18.09 -22.43
N GLU A 234 19.73 -17.45 -21.28
CA GLU A 234 20.37 -17.96 -20.06
C GLU A 234 19.44 -18.83 -19.23
N ARG A 235 18.13 -18.74 -19.47
CA ARG A 235 17.08 -19.47 -18.78
C ARG A 235 15.95 -19.86 -19.75
N GLU A 236 15.30 -20.99 -19.49
CA GLU A 236 14.11 -21.43 -20.22
C GLU A 236 12.84 -20.81 -19.60
N LEU A 237 11.87 -20.44 -20.44
CA LEU A 237 10.54 -20.05 -19.99
C LEU A 237 9.72 -21.29 -19.68
N THR A 238 9.78 -21.72 -18.42
CA THR A 238 9.01 -22.89 -17.97
C THR A 238 7.60 -22.49 -17.51
N ALA A 239 6.71 -23.47 -17.44
CA ALA A 239 5.37 -23.27 -16.89
C ALA A 239 5.39 -22.77 -15.43
N GLU A 240 6.36 -23.24 -14.64
CA GLU A 240 6.57 -22.83 -13.25
C GLU A 240 6.96 -21.36 -13.16
N LEU A 241 7.97 -20.90 -13.94
CA LEU A 241 8.39 -19.51 -13.97
C LEU A 241 7.23 -18.59 -14.39
N LEU A 242 6.46 -19.00 -15.40
CA LEU A 242 5.28 -18.26 -15.83
C LEU A 242 4.23 -18.20 -14.72
N ALA A 243 3.95 -19.32 -14.04
CA ALA A 243 3.02 -19.36 -12.91
C ALA A 243 3.48 -18.48 -11.75
N GLU A 244 4.77 -18.44 -11.42
CA GLU A 244 5.33 -17.56 -10.41
C GLU A 244 5.16 -16.08 -10.78
N ALA A 245 5.52 -15.69 -12.00
CA ALA A 245 5.30 -14.32 -12.50
C ALA A 245 3.82 -13.91 -12.44
N LYS A 246 2.92 -14.81 -12.82
CA LYS A 246 1.47 -14.57 -12.75
C LYS A 246 0.95 -14.49 -11.31
N ARG A 247 1.52 -15.22 -10.36
CA ARG A 247 1.13 -15.18 -8.94
C ARG A 247 1.39 -13.82 -8.31
N ILE A 248 2.46 -13.13 -8.74
CA ILE A 248 2.77 -11.76 -8.33
C ILE A 248 2.31 -10.71 -9.35
N GLU A 249 1.38 -11.10 -10.22
CA GLU A 249 0.60 -10.21 -11.10
C GLU A 249 1.40 -9.49 -12.20
N PHE A 250 2.48 -10.08 -12.71
CA PHE A 250 3.08 -9.58 -13.94
C PHE A 250 2.08 -9.67 -15.10
N PRO A 251 1.81 -8.54 -15.81
CA PRO A 251 0.93 -8.54 -16.97
C PRO A 251 1.53 -9.33 -18.14
N ASP A 252 0.69 -9.92 -18.99
CA ASP A 252 1.14 -10.71 -20.13
C ASP A 252 2.00 -9.93 -21.13
N ASN A 253 1.63 -8.66 -21.38
CA ASN A 253 2.42 -7.77 -22.22
C ASN A 253 3.82 -7.47 -21.65
N VAL A 254 3.95 -7.38 -20.33
CA VAL A 254 5.25 -7.18 -19.65
C VAL A 254 6.07 -8.47 -19.72
N ILE A 255 5.46 -9.62 -19.44
CA ILE A 255 6.13 -10.92 -19.56
C ILE A 255 6.64 -11.10 -21.00
N ALA A 256 5.79 -10.91 -22.02
CA ALA A 256 6.17 -11.02 -23.42
C ALA A 256 7.32 -10.08 -23.79
N ARG A 257 7.30 -8.83 -23.34
CA ARG A 257 8.36 -7.85 -23.57
C ARG A 257 9.69 -8.26 -22.95
N LEU A 258 9.65 -8.87 -21.76
CA LEU A 258 10.84 -9.26 -21.02
C LEU A 258 11.43 -10.61 -21.47
N THR A 259 10.60 -11.49 -22.02
CA THR A 259 11.04 -12.81 -22.50
C THR A 259 11.37 -12.84 -24.00
N GLY A 260 10.96 -11.86 -24.78
CA GLY A 260 11.17 -11.74 -26.22
C GLY A 260 9.97 -12.26 -26.98
#